data_bb1477f26e33cbdec36c1f876d09ca82
#
_entry.id   bb1477f26e33cbdec36c1f876d09ca82
#
_cell.length_a   1.000
_cell.length_b   1.000
_cell.length_c   1.000
_cell.angle_alpha   90.00
_cell.angle_beta   90.00
_cell.angle_gamma   90.00
#
_symmetry.space_group_name_H-M   'P 1'
#
loop_
_entity.id
_entity.type
_entity.pdbx_description
1 polymer ?
#
loop_
_entity_poly.entity_id
_entity_poly.type
_entity_poly.pdbx_seq_one_letter_code
_entity_poly.pdbx_strand_id
1 'polypeptide(L)' 'MKTPSEDQAVGQVVDRMSTKYPLMARSHIQGMVSQVHAGFLGNPVRSYVPVLVERQVKARLAQEALALAAAG' A
#
# COMPACT_ATOMS: atom_id res chain seq x y z
N MET A 1 -20.30 -12.84 -11.03
CA MET A 1 -19.06 -12.65 -10.30
C MET A 1 -19.06 -11.35 -9.55
N LYS A 2 -18.79 -11.40 -8.27
CA LYS A 2 -18.69 -10.18 -7.47
C LYS A 2 -17.36 -9.49 -7.72
N THR A 3 -17.39 -8.20 -7.97
CA THR A 3 -16.19 -7.37 -7.93
C THR A 3 -15.64 -7.38 -6.51
N PRO A 4 -14.32 -7.51 -6.32
CA PRO A 4 -13.76 -7.43 -4.98
C PRO A 4 -14.12 -6.09 -4.36
N SER A 5 -14.39 -6.08 -3.06
CA SER A 5 -14.62 -4.84 -2.35
C SER A 5 -13.33 -4.02 -2.33
N GLU A 6 -13.47 -2.72 -2.09
CA GLU A 6 -12.30 -1.84 -1.97
C GLU A 6 -11.36 -2.34 -0.87
N ASP A 7 -11.91 -2.82 0.25
CA ASP A 7 -11.12 -3.35 1.35
C ASP A 7 -10.33 -4.60 0.93
N GLN A 8 -10.94 -5.47 0.14
CA GLN A 8 -10.24 -6.65 -0.39
C GLN A 8 -9.11 -6.25 -1.33
N ALA A 9 -9.36 -5.29 -2.21
CA ALA A 9 -8.34 -4.81 -3.13
C ALA A 9 -7.17 -4.17 -2.39
N VAL A 10 -7.46 -3.39 -1.34
CA VAL A 10 -6.44 -2.78 -0.49
C VAL A 10 -5.65 -3.86 0.26
N GLY A 11 -6.33 -4.90 0.74
CA GLY A 11 -5.67 -6.04 1.37
C GLY A 11 -4.69 -6.75 0.43
N GLN A 12 -5.06 -6.86 -0.84
CA GLN A 12 -4.16 -7.43 -1.85
C GLN A 12 -2.91 -6.57 -2.07
N VAL A 13 -3.03 -5.26 -1.92
CA VAL A 13 -1.87 -4.36 -1.99
C VAL A 13 -0.90 -4.70 -0.87
N VAL A 14 -1.40 -4.91 0.35
CA VAL A 14 -0.56 -5.33 1.49
C VAL A 14 0.18 -6.61 1.16
N ASP A 15 -0.53 -7.61 0.62
CA ASP A 15 0.08 -8.90 0.27
C ASP A 15 1.19 -8.73 -0.77
N ARG A 16 0.93 -7.97 -1.83
CA ARG A 16 1.91 -7.75 -2.89
C ARG A 16 3.13 -6.99 -2.38
N MET A 17 2.91 -5.97 -1.57
CA MET A 17 4.02 -5.18 -1.02
C MET A 17 4.84 -6.01 -0.01
N SER A 18 4.20 -6.85 0.78
CA SER A 18 4.90 -7.74 1.70
C SER A 18 5.80 -8.73 0.96
N THR A 19 5.35 -9.22 -0.18
CA THR A 19 6.14 -10.12 -1.03
C THR A 19 7.33 -9.38 -1.65
N LYS A 20 7.11 -8.14 -2.08
CA LYS A 20 8.14 -7.33 -2.73
C LYS A 20 9.20 -6.85 -1.73
N TYR A 21 8.80 -6.57 -0.50
CA TYR A 21 9.68 -6.06 0.55
C TYR A 21 9.68 -7.01 1.75
N PRO A 22 10.28 -8.20 1.60
CA PRO A 22 10.20 -9.24 2.65
C PRO A 22 10.93 -8.87 3.94
N LEU A 23 11.84 -7.89 3.89
CA LEU A 23 12.56 -7.42 5.09
C LEU A 23 11.75 -6.45 5.93
N MET A 24 10.64 -5.94 5.39
CA MET A 24 9.76 -5.03 6.13
C MET A 24 8.66 -5.82 6.80
N ALA A 25 8.34 -5.45 8.05
CA ALA A 25 7.25 -6.08 8.80
C ALA A 25 5.92 -5.87 8.09
N ARG A 26 5.11 -6.93 7.98
CA ARG A 26 3.78 -6.84 7.37
C ARG A 26 2.91 -5.80 8.08
N SER A 27 3.00 -5.71 9.41
CA SER A 27 2.24 -4.74 10.18
C SER A 27 2.61 -3.30 9.81
N HIS A 28 3.88 -3.04 9.52
CA HIS A 28 4.34 -1.73 9.06
C HIS A 28 3.72 -1.40 7.70
N ILE A 29 3.78 -2.34 6.76
CA ILE A 29 3.20 -2.17 5.42
C ILE A 29 1.69 -1.97 5.53
N GLN A 30 1.02 -2.77 6.35
CA GLN A 30 -0.42 -2.67 6.55
C GLN A 30 -0.81 -1.30 7.12
N GLY A 31 -0.07 -0.79 8.09
CA GLY A 31 -0.30 0.53 8.66
C GLY A 31 -0.13 1.63 7.62
N MET A 32 0.90 1.53 6.79
CA MET A 32 1.14 2.49 5.72
C MET A 32 0.01 2.47 4.69
N VAL A 33 -0.42 1.28 4.27
CA VAL A 33 -1.54 1.13 3.33
C VAL A 33 -2.81 1.73 3.92
N SER A 34 -3.08 1.50 5.20
CA SER A 34 -4.25 2.07 5.87
C SER A 34 -4.22 3.59 5.90
N GLN A 35 -3.06 4.18 6.19
CA GLN A 35 -2.90 5.63 6.20
C GLN A 35 -3.13 6.23 4.82
N VAL A 36 -2.54 5.64 3.80
CA VAL A 36 -2.69 6.11 2.42
C VAL A 36 -4.14 5.96 1.97
N HIS A 37 -4.76 4.83 2.28
CA HIS A 37 -6.15 4.57 1.94
C HIS A 37 -7.08 5.60 2.60
N ALA A 38 -6.85 5.94 3.86
CA ALA A 38 -7.63 6.94 4.56
C ALA A 38 -7.59 8.30 3.84
N GLY A 39 -6.46 8.65 3.25
CA GLY A 39 -6.31 9.89 2.48
C GLY A 39 -7.16 9.92 1.21
N PHE A 40 -7.60 8.77 0.72
CA PHE A 40 -8.43 8.67 -0.48
C PHE A 40 -9.91 8.44 -0.20
N LEU A 41 -10.34 8.41 1.05
CA LEU A 41 -11.74 8.10 1.39
C LEU A 41 -12.73 9.09 0.80
N GLY A 42 -12.34 10.35 0.61
CA GLY A 42 -13.19 11.37 0.00
C GLY A 42 -13.08 11.46 -1.51
N ASN A 43 -12.29 10.60 -2.14
CA ASN A 43 -12.06 10.66 -3.59
C ASN A 43 -13.30 10.16 -4.34
N PRO A 44 -13.87 10.94 -5.30
CA PRO A 44 -15.06 10.52 -6.02
C PRO A 44 -14.82 9.35 -6.98
N VAL A 45 -13.57 9.12 -7.41
CA VAL A 45 -13.23 8.05 -8.34
C VAL A 45 -12.80 6.81 -7.55
N ARG A 46 -13.82 6.09 -7.02
CA ARG A 46 -13.57 4.96 -6.12
C ARG A 46 -12.90 3.77 -6.81
N SER A 47 -13.18 3.55 -8.08
CA SER A 47 -12.66 2.39 -8.79
C SER A 47 -11.14 2.43 -8.95
N TYR A 48 -10.54 3.61 -8.92
CA TYR A 48 -9.08 3.77 -9.03
C TYR A 48 -8.37 3.87 -7.69
N VAL A 49 -9.11 3.95 -6.59
CA VAL A 49 -8.49 4.11 -5.28
C VAL A 49 -7.49 3.02 -4.95
N PRO A 50 -7.77 1.72 -5.16
CA PRO A 50 -6.76 0.69 -4.89
C PRO A 50 -5.47 0.87 -5.68
N VAL A 51 -5.57 1.30 -6.95
CA VAL A 51 -4.40 1.55 -7.79
C VAL A 51 -3.60 2.73 -7.26
N LEU A 52 -4.28 3.80 -6.87
CA LEU A 52 -3.63 4.98 -6.32
C LEU A 52 -2.94 4.67 -4.99
N VAL A 53 -3.59 3.90 -4.14
CA VAL A 53 -3.02 3.45 -2.86
C VAL A 53 -1.74 2.64 -3.12
N GLU A 54 -1.81 1.67 -4.02
CA GLU A 54 -0.65 0.84 -4.35
C GLU A 54 0.52 1.69 -4.84
N ARG A 55 0.27 2.65 -5.72
CA ARG A 55 1.32 3.51 -6.27
C ARG A 55 1.98 4.36 -5.18
N GLN A 56 1.18 4.94 -4.29
CA GLN A 56 1.72 5.76 -3.20
C GLN A 56 2.50 4.92 -2.19
N VAL A 57 1.96 3.78 -1.81
CA VAL A 57 2.63 2.88 -0.87
C VAL A 57 3.94 2.39 -1.46
N LYS A 58 3.93 2.00 -2.74
CA LYS A 58 5.14 1.57 -3.42
C LYS A 58 6.22 2.65 -3.40
N ALA A 59 5.85 3.89 -3.67
CA ALA A 59 6.80 5.01 -3.66
C ALA A 59 7.37 5.23 -2.26
N ARG A 60 6.54 5.18 -1.22
CA ARG A 60 6.98 5.35 0.16
C ARG A 60 7.90 4.22 0.60
N LEU A 61 7.56 2.99 0.27
CA LEU A 61 8.39 1.83 0.61
C LEU A 61 9.75 1.89 -0.08
N ALA A 62 9.76 2.34 -1.34
CA ALA A 62 11.01 2.51 -2.08
C ALA A 62 11.91 3.54 -1.41
N GLN A 63 11.34 4.66 -0.95
CA GLN A 63 12.08 5.68 -0.22
C GLN A 63 12.62 5.16 1.10
N GLU A 64 11.81 4.41 1.84
CA GLU A 64 12.24 3.81 3.11
C GLU A 64 13.37 2.81 2.88
N ALA A 65 13.26 2.00 1.85
CA ALA A 65 14.30 1.02 1.50
C ALA A 65 15.62 1.72 1.17
N LEU A 66 15.55 2.83 0.43
CA LEU A 66 16.74 3.63 0.12
C LEU A 66 17.36 4.24 1.38
N ALA A 67 16.52 4.75 2.28
CA ALA A 67 16.99 5.34 3.53
C ALA A 67 17.67 4.28 4.41
N LEU A 68 17.10 3.08 4.49
CA LEU A 68 17.70 1.99 5.25
C LEU A 68 19.03 1.54 4.64
N ALA A 69 19.10 1.46 3.32
CA ALA A 69 20.33 1.12 2.63
C ALA A 69 21.42 2.18 2.83
N ALA A 70 21.02 3.46 2.83
CA ALA A 70 21.95 4.56 3.03
C ALA A 70 22.43 4.65 4.49
N ALA A 71 21.60 4.22 5.44
CA ALA A 71 21.93 4.24 6.87
C ALA A 71 22.83 3.06 7.26
N GLY A 72 22.76 1.98 6.49
CA GLY A 72 23.58 0.80 6.72
C GLY A 72 24.93 0.93 6.08
#